data_71eaf976e782f89fcc22e0c14f58c8e9
#
_entry.id   71eaf976e782f89fcc22e0c14f58c8e9
#
_cell.length_a   1.000
_cell.length_b   1.000
_cell.length_c   1.000
_cell.angle_alpha   90.00
_cell.angle_beta   90.00
_cell.angle_gamma   90.00
#
_symmetry.space_group_name_H-M   'P 1'
#
loop_
_entity.id
_entity.type
_entity.pdbx_description
1 polymer ?
#
loop_
_entity_poly.entity_id
_entity_poly.type
_entity_poly.pdbx_seq_one_letter_code
_entity_poly.pdbx_strand_id
1 'polypeptide(L)'
;MIDKPSTIEFNTDQIVCIERNESYLFAEVIDNITISARCWVRPLALARSQPQSFELEFLHDLRDASQLILPAALFRYALDTEVLPLISELFHPDKDSILTLAARQALHTFIADIYR
;
A
#
# COMPACT_ATOMS: atom_id res chain seq x y z
N MET A 1 33.11 -9.87 -10.30
CA MET A 1 31.74 -9.62 -10.66
C MET A 1 31.23 -8.42 -9.92
N ILE A 2 30.62 -7.53 -10.65
CA ILE A 2 30.09 -6.32 -10.06
C ILE A 2 28.67 -6.59 -9.63
N ASP A 3 28.43 -6.42 -8.38
CA ASP A 3 27.06 -6.46 -7.91
C ASP A 3 26.33 -5.22 -8.41
N LYS A 4 25.40 -5.44 -9.27
CA LYS A 4 24.48 -4.37 -9.63
C LYS A 4 23.71 -3.99 -8.39
N PRO A 5 23.54 -2.68 -8.15
CA PRO A 5 22.55 -2.29 -7.17
C PRO A 5 21.25 -2.99 -7.58
N SER A 6 20.72 -3.78 -6.68
CA SER A 6 19.51 -4.51 -6.97
C SER A 6 18.40 -3.51 -7.29
N THR A 7 17.96 -3.52 -8.53
CA THR A 7 16.77 -2.81 -8.90
C THR A 7 15.60 -3.62 -8.36
N ILE A 8 14.87 -3.04 -7.43
CA ILE A 8 13.70 -3.70 -6.89
C ILE A 8 12.58 -3.57 -7.91
N GLU A 9 12.12 -4.70 -8.41
CA GLU A 9 10.99 -4.74 -9.32
C GLU A 9 9.91 -5.62 -8.74
N PHE A 10 8.68 -5.15 -8.81
CA PHE A 10 7.52 -5.90 -8.39
C PHE A 10 6.71 -6.34 -9.60
N ASN A 11 6.07 -7.48 -9.50
CA ASN A 11 5.18 -7.95 -10.55
C ASN A 11 3.93 -7.08 -10.61
N THR A 12 3.50 -6.76 -11.83
CA THR A 12 2.24 -6.02 -12.03
C THR A 12 1.08 -6.82 -11.44
N ASP A 13 0.08 -6.10 -10.96
CA ASP A 13 -1.12 -6.65 -10.32
C ASP A 13 -0.88 -7.32 -8.97
N GLN A 14 0.36 -7.37 -8.49
CA GLN A 14 0.63 -7.87 -7.15
C GLN A 14 0.33 -6.80 -6.11
N ILE A 15 -0.06 -7.25 -4.94
CA ILE A 15 -0.33 -6.37 -3.81
C ILE A 15 0.95 -6.18 -3.02
N VAL A 16 1.29 -4.93 -2.81
CA VAL A 16 2.46 -4.50 -2.06
C VAL A 16 2.04 -3.63 -0.89
N CYS A 17 2.96 -3.39 0.00
CA CYS A 17 2.67 -2.68 1.24
C CYS A 17 3.86 -1.82 1.64
N ILE A 18 3.55 -0.64 2.17
CA ILE A 18 4.51 0.16 2.91
C ILE A 18 4.12 0.09 4.38
N GLU A 19 5.06 -0.36 5.20
CA GLU A 19 4.84 -0.45 6.64
C GLU A 19 5.63 0.66 7.32
N ARG A 20 4.96 1.46 8.15
CA ARG A 20 5.61 2.53 8.89
C ARG A 20 4.86 2.81 10.19
N ASN A 21 5.58 2.70 11.31
CA ASN A 21 5.03 3.05 12.63
C ASN A 21 3.68 2.39 12.89
N GLU A 22 3.61 1.08 12.69
CA GLU A 22 2.40 0.27 12.90
C GLU A 22 1.26 0.58 11.93
N SER A 23 1.51 1.46 10.96
CA SER A 23 0.56 1.75 9.88
C SER A 23 1.00 1.07 8.60
N TYR A 24 0.02 0.72 7.76
CA TYR A 24 0.25 -0.01 6.53
C TYR A 24 -0.52 0.64 5.40
N LEU A 25 0.17 0.92 4.30
CA LEU A 25 -0.48 1.31 3.05
C LEU A 25 -0.41 0.12 2.11
N PHE A 26 -1.56 -0.43 1.77
CA PHE A 26 -1.66 -1.49 0.77
C PHE A 26 -1.96 -0.90 -0.60
N ALA A 27 -1.31 -1.41 -1.61
CA ALA A 27 -1.47 -0.93 -2.97
C ALA A 27 -1.25 -2.06 -3.98
N GLU A 28 -1.80 -1.87 -5.17
CA GLU A 28 -1.62 -2.79 -6.28
C GLU A 28 -0.62 -2.21 -7.26
N VAL A 29 0.34 -3.00 -7.70
CA VAL A 29 1.37 -2.55 -8.63
C VAL A 29 0.78 -2.38 -10.02
N ILE A 30 0.94 -1.17 -10.57
CA ILE A 30 0.59 -0.88 -11.96
C ILE A 30 1.80 -1.14 -12.84
N ASP A 31 2.95 -0.59 -12.49
CA ASP A 31 4.17 -0.76 -13.25
C ASP A 31 5.39 -0.35 -12.44
N ASN A 32 6.57 -0.74 -12.91
CA ASN A 32 7.85 -0.33 -12.34
C ASN A 32 8.47 0.73 -13.23
N ILE A 33 9.00 1.79 -12.62
CA ILE A 33 9.74 2.82 -13.32
C ILE A 33 11.22 2.62 -12.98
N THR A 34 11.86 1.73 -13.74
CA THR A 34 13.20 1.23 -13.41
C THR A 34 14.28 2.30 -13.44
N ILE A 35 14.16 3.28 -14.34
CA ILE A 35 15.13 4.35 -14.47
C ILE A 35 15.27 5.14 -13.16
N SER A 36 14.17 5.39 -12.48
CA SER A 36 14.18 6.18 -11.25
C SER A 36 14.04 5.32 -9.99
N ALA A 37 14.06 3.99 -10.14
CA ALA A 37 13.83 3.05 -9.03
C ALA A 37 12.54 3.33 -8.28
N ARG A 38 11.47 3.63 -9.02
CA ARG A 38 10.15 3.92 -8.45
C ARG A 38 9.15 2.85 -8.85
N CYS A 39 8.09 2.78 -8.10
CA CYS A 39 6.98 1.89 -8.37
C CYS A 39 5.69 2.71 -8.50
N TRP A 40 4.95 2.44 -9.56
CA TRP A 40 3.66 3.08 -9.82
C TRP A 40 2.58 2.15 -9.30
N VAL A 41 1.76 2.66 -8.39
CA VAL A 41 0.79 1.84 -7.68
C VAL A 41 -0.58 2.50 -7.61
N ARG A 42 -1.58 1.66 -7.45
CA ARG A 42 -2.95 2.08 -7.14
C ARG A 42 -3.20 1.82 -5.67
N PRO A 43 -3.48 2.84 -4.85
CA PRO A 43 -3.79 2.61 -3.44
C PRO A 43 -5.03 1.74 -3.27
N LEU A 44 -5.00 0.90 -2.25
CA LEU A 44 -6.14 0.03 -1.91
C LEU A 44 -6.71 0.35 -0.54
N ALA A 45 -5.87 0.43 0.48
CA ALA A 45 -6.35 0.64 1.85
C ALA A 45 -5.24 1.12 2.77
N LEU A 46 -5.63 1.85 3.81
CA LEU A 46 -4.80 2.09 4.98
C LEU A 46 -5.28 1.20 6.12
N ALA A 47 -4.33 0.63 6.83
CA ALA A 47 -4.59 -0.22 7.99
C ALA A 47 -3.56 0.08 9.08
N ARG A 48 -3.81 -0.41 10.28
CA ARG A 48 -2.81 -0.40 11.35
C ARG A 48 -2.83 -1.70 12.10
N SER A 49 -1.72 -2.04 12.72
CA SER A 49 -1.64 -3.22 13.58
C SER A 49 -2.31 -2.92 14.91
N GLN A 50 -3.02 -3.92 15.43
CA GLN A 50 -3.62 -3.82 16.77
C GLN A 50 -2.59 -4.25 17.81
N PRO A 51 -2.45 -3.52 18.92
CA PRO A 51 -1.39 -3.78 19.89
C PRO A 51 -1.43 -5.16 20.56
N GLN A 52 -2.60 -5.78 20.60
CA GLN A 52 -2.79 -7.04 21.32
C GLN A 52 -3.20 -8.19 20.41
N SER A 53 -3.06 -7.99 19.11
CA SER A 53 -3.51 -8.97 18.12
C SER A 53 -2.59 -8.89 16.92
N PHE A 54 -2.46 -10.01 16.17
CA PHE A 54 -1.75 -10.00 14.91
C PHE A 54 -2.64 -9.56 13.76
N GLU A 55 -3.87 -9.19 14.05
CA GLU A 55 -4.81 -8.75 13.05
C GLU A 55 -4.62 -7.28 12.71
N LEU A 56 -4.91 -6.94 11.46
CA LEU A 56 -4.89 -5.57 10.98
C LEU A 56 -6.27 -4.95 11.13
N GLU A 57 -6.31 -3.70 11.56
CA GLU A 57 -7.52 -2.90 11.54
C GLU A 57 -7.49 -2.05 10.27
N PHE A 58 -8.44 -2.26 9.37
CA PHE A 58 -8.54 -1.47 8.14
C PHE A 58 -9.28 -0.19 8.44
N LEU A 59 -8.61 0.92 8.21
CA LEU A 59 -9.10 2.24 8.59
C LEU A 59 -9.81 2.94 7.44
N HIS A 60 -9.27 2.83 6.22
CA HIS A 60 -9.77 3.57 5.06
C HIS A 60 -9.65 2.75 3.79
N ASP A 61 -10.71 2.83 2.98
CA ASP A 61 -10.71 2.31 1.61
C ASP A 61 -10.16 3.43 0.71
N LEU A 62 -9.11 3.12 -0.05
CA LEU A 62 -8.42 4.10 -0.90
C LEU A 62 -8.57 3.81 -2.39
N ARG A 63 -9.46 2.87 -2.77
CA ARG A 63 -9.54 2.44 -4.18
C ARG A 63 -9.85 3.55 -5.15
N ASP A 64 -10.55 4.59 -4.70
CA ASP A 64 -10.86 5.75 -5.54
C ASP A 64 -9.85 6.89 -5.41
N ALA A 65 -8.76 6.67 -4.67
CA ALA A 65 -7.69 7.65 -4.56
C ALA A 65 -6.85 7.69 -5.84
N SER A 66 -6.14 8.79 -6.03
CA SER A 66 -5.22 8.93 -7.16
C SER A 66 -4.09 7.90 -7.07
N GLN A 67 -3.60 7.50 -8.23
CA GLN A 67 -2.44 6.64 -8.34
C GLN A 67 -1.21 7.34 -7.78
N LEU A 68 -0.26 6.56 -7.30
CA LEU A 68 0.95 7.06 -6.66
C LEU A 68 2.19 6.53 -7.36
N ILE A 69 3.24 7.34 -7.39
CA ILE A 69 4.57 6.92 -7.82
C ILE A 69 5.50 7.17 -6.64
N LEU A 70 6.02 6.10 -6.06
CA LEU A 70 6.83 6.16 -4.84
C LEU A 70 8.10 5.33 -5.02
N PRO A 71 9.16 5.62 -4.25
CA PRO A 71 10.37 4.80 -4.31
C PRO A 71 10.08 3.32 -4.08
N ALA A 72 10.58 2.49 -4.98
CA ALA A 72 10.34 1.04 -4.91
C ALA A 72 10.85 0.44 -3.59
N ALA A 73 11.93 0.99 -3.06
CA ALA A 73 12.53 0.50 -1.82
C ALA A 73 11.62 0.62 -0.59
N LEU A 74 10.58 1.44 -0.66
CA LEU A 74 9.63 1.58 0.44
C LEU A 74 8.66 0.41 0.53
N PHE A 75 8.49 -0.33 -0.57
CA PHE A 75 7.49 -1.39 -0.66
C PHE A 75 8.08 -2.76 -0.39
N ARG A 76 7.23 -3.65 0.11
CA ARG A 76 7.44 -5.09 0.10
C ARG A 76 6.18 -5.77 -0.41
N TYR A 77 6.29 -7.02 -0.84
CA TYR A 77 5.08 -7.77 -1.16
C TYR A 77 4.24 -7.95 0.10
N ALA A 78 2.94 -7.81 -0.04
CA ALA A 78 2.03 -8.14 1.05
C ALA A 78 2.00 -9.65 1.26
N LEU A 79 1.89 -10.05 2.51
CA LEU A 79 1.82 -11.47 2.87
C LEU A 79 0.40 -11.99 2.63
N ASP A 80 0.28 -13.29 2.37
CA ASP A 80 -1.05 -13.90 2.17
C ASP A 80 -1.97 -13.64 3.37
N THR A 81 -1.41 -13.66 4.57
CA THR A 81 -2.15 -13.38 5.79
C THR A 81 -2.65 -11.94 5.87
N GLU A 82 -2.07 -11.04 5.09
CA GLU A 82 -2.50 -9.65 4.97
C GLU A 82 -3.48 -9.47 3.80
N VAL A 83 -3.21 -10.14 2.69
CA VAL A 83 -4.00 -10.01 1.46
C VAL A 83 -5.42 -10.54 1.62
N LEU A 84 -5.58 -11.70 2.27
CA LEU A 84 -6.91 -12.30 2.41
C LEU A 84 -7.87 -11.43 3.21
N PRO A 85 -7.50 -10.89 4.39
CA PRO A 85 -8.36 -9.95 5.10
C PRO A 85 -8.59 -8.66 4.32
N LEU A 86 -7.59 -8.17 3.60
CA LEU A 86 -7.70 -6.97 2.79
C LEU A 86 -8.77 -7.14 1.71
N ILE A 87 -8.71 -8.24 0.96
CA ILE A 87 -9.67 -8.52 -0.11
C ILE A 87 -11.07 -8.66 0.48
N SER A 88 -11.19 -9.36 1.59
CA SER A 88 -12.47 -9.54 2.27
C SER A 88 -13.09 -8.21 2.68
N GLU A 89 -12.26 -7.28 3.18
CA GLU A 89 -12.71 -5.96 3.60
C GLU A 89 -13.12 -5.09 2.42
N LEU A 90 -12.31 -5.08 1.35
CA LEU A 90 -12.55 -4.20 0.19
C LEU A 90 -13.75 -4.66 -0.66
N PHE A 91 -13.93 -5.97 -0.79
CA PHE A 91 -14.96 -6.51 -1.68
C PHE A 91 -16.19 -7.03 -0.93
N HIS A 92 -16.41 -6.52 0.27
CA HIS A 92 -17.63 -6.82 1.02
C HIS A 92 -18.84 -6.27 0.23
N PRO A 93 -19.92 -7.07 0.06
CA PRO A 93 -21.06 -6.68 -0.77
C PRO A 93 -21.74 -5.37 -0.37
N ASP A 94 -21.69 -5.02 0.91
CA ASP A 94 -22.34 -3.84 1.44
C ASP A 94 -21.46 -2.60 1.46
N LYS A 95 -20.24 -2.70 0.89
CA LYS A 95 -19.27 -1.62 0.99
C LYS A 95 -19.19 -0.83 -0.30
N ASP A 96 -19.48 0.46 -0.22
CA ASP A 96 -19.30 1.38 -1.32
C ASP A 96 -17.86 1.91 -1.34
N SER A 97 -17.29 1.97 -2.54
CA SER A 97 -15.93 2.46 -2.74
C SER A 97 -15.98 3.98 -2.94
N ILE A 98 -16.19 4.73 -1.86
CA ILE A 98 -16.19 6.19 -1.90
C ILE A 98 -15.01 6.72 -1.10
N LEU A 99 -14.18 7.53 -1.75
CA LEU A 99 -13.07 8.17 -1.06
C LEU A 99 -13.61 9.31 -0.20
N THR A 100 -13.51 9.14 1.12
CA THR A 100 -13.92 10.17 2.06
C THR A 100 -12.82 11.22 2.21
N LEU A 101 -13.18 12.39 2.72
CA LEU A 101 -12.20 13.40 3.06
C LEU A 101 -11.20 12.89 4.11
N ALA A 102 -11.70 12.15 5.10
CA ALA A 102 -10.86 11.57 6.14
C ALA A 102 -9.84 10.59 5.56
N ALA A 103 -10.24 9.75 4.61
CA ALA A 103 -9.35 8.81 3.95
C ALA A 103 -8.27 9.55 3.15
N ARG A 104 -8.66 10.60 2.43
CA ARG A 104 -7.72 11.41 1.65
C ARG A 104 -6.69 12.08 2.56
N GLN A 105 -7.14 12.66 3.66
CA GLN A 105 -6.24 13.30 4.62
C GLN A 105 -5.30 12.28 5.28
N ALA A 106 -5.81 11.10 5.62
CA ALA A 106 -5.00 10.04 6.20
C ALA A 106 -3.91 9.58 5.23
N LEU A 107 -4.24 9.45 3.96
CA LEU A 107 -3.26 9.09 2.94
C LEU A 107 -2.19 10.18 2.79
N HIS A 108 -2.57 11.44 2.74
CA HIS A 108 -1.62 12.56 2.68
C HIS A 108 -0.68 12.55 3.88
N THR A 109 -1.19 12.33 5.07
CA THR A 109 -0.39 12.27 6.28
C THR A 109 0.60 11.10 6.23
N PHE A 110 0.14 9.94 5.78
CA PHE A 110 1.00 8.77 5.65
C PHE A 110 2.15 9.03 4.67
N ILE A 111 1.86 9.60 3.50
CA ILE A 111 2.87 9.92 2.50
C ILE A 111 3.85 10.95 3.03
N ALA A 112 3.38 11.98 3.71
CA ALA A 112 4.26 13.00 4.31
C ALA A 112 5.22 12.38 5.32
N ASP A 113 4.75 11.43 6.12
CA ASP A 113 5.59 10.75 7.11
C ASP A 113 6.69 9.91 6.47
N ILE A 114 6.46 9.37 5.30
CA ILE A 114 7.46 8.57 4.58
C ILE A 114 8.69 9.45 4.23
N TYR A 115 8.46 10.70 3.93
CA TYR A 115 9.50 11.62 3.47
C TYR A 115 10.15 12.44 4.58
N ARG A 116 9.87 12.12 5.82
CA ARG A 116 10.52 12.79 6.95
C ARG A 116 11.90 12.23 7.22
#